data_d64083771c5646eaa2bf7809aad9b128
#
_entry.id   d64083771c5646eaa2bf7809aad9b128
#
_cell.length_a   1.000
_cell.length_b   1.000
_cell.length_c   1.000
_cell.angle_alpha   90.00
_cell.angle_beta   90.00
_cell.angle_gamma   90.00
#
_symmetry.space_group_name_H-M   'P 1'
#
loop_
_entity.id
_entity.type
_entity.pdbx_description
1 polymer ?
#
loop_
_entity_poly.entity_id
_entity_poly.type
_entity_poly.pdbx_seq_one_letter_code
_entity_poly.pdbx_strand_id
1 'polypeptide(L)'
;MRYFFILFILLFSSCSYKHDSLYVGSKKTTEQGVANTKKTQILENGIIRIFVTVTYLDSLKNQALVNKNKEQFVIGFHFVNFSTQKTKIDLNKKDIIFTIDNKTDSLSVKKLKPNSKLLQIIPASNPWSQYFLVETNKINKNNISFSFKVNSYPQKSFVFEKDF
;
A
#
# COMPACT_ATOMS: atom_id res chain seq x y z
N MET A 1 1.18 -25.53 -51.33
CA MET A 1 0.22 -24.77 -50.52
C MET A 1 -0.25 -25.47 -49.24
N ARG A 2 -0.14 -26.79 -49.07
CA ARG A 2 -0.60 -27.52 -47.86
C ARG A 2 0.23 -27.23 -46.59
N TYR A 3 1.51 -26.92 -46.70
CA TYR A 3 2.42 -26.71 -45.54
C TYR A 3 2.40 -25.30 -45.01
N PHE A 4 1.90 -24.34 -45.80
CA PHE A 4 1.80 -22.95 -45.35
C PHE A 4 0.69 -22.74 -44.29
N PHE A 5 -0.33 -23.59 -44.32
CA PHE A 5 -1.45 -23.54 -43.35
C PHE A 5 -1.07 -24.08 -41.97
N ILE A 6 -0.16 -25.07 -41.94
CA ILE A 6 0.31 -25.65 -40.66
C ILE A 6 1.23 -24.68 -39.93
N LEU A 7 2.03 -23.90 -40.65
CA LEU A 7 2.90 -22.88 -40.06
C LEU A 7 2.08 -21.71 -39.43
N PHE A 8 0.94 -21.40 -40.03
CA PHE A 8 0.09 -20.32 -39.56
C PHE A 8 -0.64 -20.66 -38.25
N ILE A 9 -0.99 -21.93 -38.02
CA ILE A 9 -1.64 -22.41 -36.79
C ILE A 9 -0.67 -22.40 -35.60
N LEU A 10 0.61 -22.61 -35.82
CA LEU A 10 1.61 -22.57 -34.75
C LEU A 10 1.92 -21.16 -34.23
N LEU A 11 1.62 -20.11 -35.00
CA LEU A 11 1.82 -18.73 -34.59
C LEU A 11 0.72 -18.22 -33.65
N PHE A 12 -0.42 -18.90 -33.56
CA PHE A 12 -1.52 -18.53 -32.65
C PHE A 12 -1.52 -19.32 -31.34
N SER A 13 -0.62 -20.26 -31.13
CA SER A 13 -0.35 -20.81 -29.79
C SER A 13 0.46 -19.83 -28.95
N SER A 14 0.07 -18.55 -28.98
CA SER A 14 0.55 -17.53 -28.07
C SER A 14 0.22 -17.97 -26.66
N CYS A 15 1.24 -18.29 -25.89
CA CYS A 15 1.19 -18.55 -24.48
C CYS A 15 0.23 -17.59 -23.79
N SER A 16 -0.93 -18.08 -23.42
CA SER A 16 -1.70 -17.52 -22.32
C SER A 16 -0.88 -17.72 -21.07
N TYR A 17 0.02 -16.79 -20.79
CA TYR A 17 0.68 -16.69 -19.50
C TYR A 17 -0.44 -16.39 -18.49
N LYS A 18 -0.96 -17.45 -17.85
CA LYS A 18 -1.73 -17.29 -16.63
C LYS A 18 -0.77 -16.62 -15.65
N HIS A 19 -0.89 -15.31 -15.55
CA HIS A 19 -0.40 -14.61 -14.40
C HIS A 19 -1.22 -15.16 -13.22
N ASP A 20 -0.72 -16.20 -12.58
CA ASP A 20 -1.17 -16.58 -11.24
C ASP A 20 -0.89 -15.37 -10.37
N SER A 21 -1.89 -14.49 -10.33
CA SER A 21 -1.88 -13.39 -9.37
C SER A 21 -1.89 -14.04 -8.00
N LEU A 22 -0.82 -13.88 -7.25
CA LEU A 22 -0.71 -14.22 -5.82
C LEU A 22 -1.74 -13.46 -4.94
N TYR A 23 -2.83 -13.00 -5.53
CA TYR A 23 -3.95 -12.36 -4.88
C TYR A 23 -4.90 -13.43 -4.32
N VAL A 24 -4.62 -13.86 -3.09
CA VAL A 24 -5.51 -14.73 -2.28
C VAL A 24 -6.71 -13.91 -1.74
N GLY A 25 -7.17 -12.91 -2.45
CA GLY A 25 -8.36 -12.14 -2.11
C GLY A 25 -9.50 -12.38 -3.09
N SER A 26 -10.74 -12.33 -2.64
CA SER A 26 -11.86 -12.30 -3.58
C SER A 26 -11.73 -11.05 -4.47
N LYS A 27 -12.19 -11.11 -5.72
CA LYS A 27 -12.17 -9.98 -6.66
C LYS A 27 -12.74 -8.70 -6.01
N LYS A 28 -13.82 -8.82 -5.25
CA LYS A 28 -14.47 -7.74 -4.51
C LYS A 28 -13.54 -7.10 -3.47
N THR A 29 -12.76 -7.89 -2.73
CA THR A 29 -11.80 -7.38 -1.73
C THR A 29 -10.69 -6.58 -2.39
N THR A 30 -10.22 -7.02 -3.55
CA THR A 30 -9.18 -6.30 -4.31
C THR A 30 -9.70 -4.96 -4.82
N GLU A 31 -10.91 -4.90 -5.36
CA GLU A 31 -11.54 -3.67 -5.84
C GLU A 31 -11.73 -2.66 -4.70
N GLN A 32 -12.26 -3.09 -3.55
CA GLN A 32 -12.40 -2.25 -2.35
C GLN A 32 -11.05 -1.76 -1.84
N GLY A 33 -10.04 -2.63 -1.82
CA GLY A 33 -8.69 -2.26 -1.45
C GLY A 33 -8.10 -1.19 -2.37
N VAL A 34 -8.31 -1.29 -3.67
CA VAL A 34 -7.86 -0.29 -4.66
C VAL A 34 -8.54 1.06 -4.44
N ALA A 35 -9.87 1.07 -4.25
CA ALA A 35 -10.63 2.31 -4.01
C ALA A 35 -10.14 3.07 -2.77
N ASN A 36 -9.72 2.33 -1.73
CA ASN A 36 -9.21 2.89 -0.47
C ASN A 36 -7.69 2.98 -0.40
N THR A 37 -6.99 2.90 -1.54
CA THR A 37 -5.54 3.08 -1.62
C THR A 37 -5.21 4.36 -2.35
N LYS A 38 -4.50 5.25 -1.66
CA LYS A 38 -3.97 6.49 -2.22
C LYS A 38 -2.47 6.39 -2.40
N LYS A 39 -1.94 7.05 -3.45
CA LYS A 39 -0.52 6.99 -3.82
C LYS A 39 0.04 8.40 -3.92
N THR A 40 1.30 8.56 -3.56
CA THR A 40 2.06 9.80 -3.75
C THR A 40 3.54 9.51 -3.95
N GLN A 41 4.28 10.56 -4.25
CA GLN A 41 5.72 10.51 -4.43
C GLN A 41 6.38 11.58 -3.54
N ILE A 42 7.57 11.27 -3.04
CA ILE A 42 8.46 12.22 -2.40
C ILE A 42 9.58 12.50 -3.40
N LEU A 43 9.74 13.78 -3.76
CA LEU A 43 10.75 14.24 -4.68
C LEU A 43 11.84 15.02 -3.92
N GLU A 44 13.05 14.90 -4.40
CA GLU A 44 14.18 15.72 -4.00
C GLU A 44 14.85 16.24 -5.27
N ASN A 45 14.90 17.55 -5.43
CA ASN A 45 15.42 18.21 -6.64
C ASN A 45 14.77 17.71 -7.95
N GLY A 46 13.46 17.48 -7.93
CA GLY A 46 12.70 16.97 -9.08
C GLY A 46 12.83 15.48 -9.34
N ILE A 47 13.65 14.77 -8.57
CA ILE A 47 13.88 13.32 -8.72
C ILE A 47 13.03 12.58 -7.68
N ILE A 48 12.33 11.53 -8.12
CA ILE A 48 11.54 10.69 -7.22
C ILE A 48 12.50 9.88 -6.32
N ARG A 49 12.35 10.04 -5.01
CA ARG A 49 13.12 9.30 -4.00
C ARG A 49 12.33 8.17 -3.37
N ILE A 50 11.03 8.40 -3.14
CA ILE A 50 10.19 7.43 -2.46
C ILE A 50 8.81 7.42 -3.14
N PHE A 51 8.33 6.24 -3.51
CA PHE A 51 6.92 6.02 -3.79
C PHE A 51 6.22 5.62 -2.49
N VAL A 52 5.08 6.22 -2.23
CA VAL A 52 4.30 5.95 -1.03
C VAL A 52 2.91 5.50 -1.40
N THR A 53 2.45 4.44 -0.76
CA THR A 53 1.07 3.96 -0.84
C THR A 53 0.45 3.99 0.55
N VAL A 54 -0.80 4.45 0.67
CA VAL A 54 -1.56 4.43 1.92
C VAL A 54 -2.89 3.76 1.64
N THR A 55 -3.15 2.65 2.32
CA THR A 55 -4.42 1.92 2.25
C THR A 55 -5.17 2.06 3.56
N TYR A 56 -6.39 2.57 3.51
CA TYR A 56 -7.31 2.59 4.64
C TYR A 56 -8.07 1.27 4.71
N LEU A 57 -8.05 0.59 5.86
CA LEU A 57 -8.57 -0.77 5.99
C LEU A 57 -10.04 -0.85 6.36
N ASP A 58 -10.71 0.26 6.67
CA ASP A 58 -12.08 0.24 7.15
C ASP A 58 -13.07 -0.39 6.14
N SER A 59 -12.89 -0.12 4.85
CA SER A 59 -13.68 -0.75 3.79
C SER A 59 -13.49 -2.27 3.68
N LEU A 60 -12.43 -2.80 4.29
CA LEU A 60 -12.10 -4.22 4.33
C LEU A 60 -12.61 -4.90 5.61
N LYS A 61 -13.59 -4.31 6.31
CA LYS A 61 -14.14 -4.76 7.62
C LYS A 61 -14.54 -6.23 7.68
N ASN A 62 -14.90 -6.82 6.57
CA ASN A 62 -15.32 -8.22 6.50
C ASN A 62 -14.13 -9.20 6.53
N GLN A 63 -12.91 -8.70 6.49
CA GLN A 63 -11.71 -9.54 6.60
C GLN A 63 -11.39 -9.78 8.08
N ALA A 64 -11.15 -11.05 8.43
CA ALA A 64 -10.78 -11.43 9.79
C ALA A 64 -9.48 -10.78 10.31
N LEU A 65 -8.72 -10.14 9.42
CA LEU A 65 -7.45 -9.50 9.71
C LEU A 65 -7.59 -8.02 10.11
N VAL A 66 -8.78 -7.42 9.91
CA VAL A 66 -9.03 -5.99 10.18
C VAL A 66 -9.75 -5.84 11.52
N ASN A 67 -9.23 -4.99 12.38
CA ASN A 67 -9.84 -4.71 13.69
C ASN A 67 -10.96 -3.67 13.53
N LYS A 68 -12.21 -4.11 13.68
CA LYS A 68 -13.40 -3.27 13.51
C LYS A 68 -13.52 -2.12 14.53
N ASN A 69 -12.81 -2.20 15.64
CA ASN A 69 -12.86 -1.21 16.73
C ASN A 69 -11.77 -0.14 16.61
N LYS A 70 -10.99 -0.17 15.53
CA LYS A 70 -9.89 0.77 15.30
C LYS A 70 -9.94 1.36 13.89
N GLU A 71 -9.41 2.56 13.76
CA GLU A 71 -9.00 3.07 12.46
C GLU A 71 -7.62 2.50 12.15
N GLN A 72 -7.48 1.88 10.98
CA GLN A 72 -6.26 1.19 10.58
C GLN A 72 -5.83 1.63 9.19
N PHE A 73 -4.56 1.97 9.06
CA PHE A 73 -3.93 2.32 7.80
C PHE A 73 -2.69 1.46 7.59
N VAL A 74 -2.51 0.94 6.37
CA VAL A 74 -1.23 0.37 5.97
C VAL A 74 -0.53 1.35 5.04
N ILE A 75 0.65 1.79 5.43
CA ILE A 75 1.48 2.65 4.61
C ILE A 75 2.71 1.87 4.12
N GLY A 76 2.96 1.94 2.83
CA GLY A 76 4.12 1.33 2.18
C GLY A 76 5.07 2.39 1.61
N PHE A 77 6.36 2.25 1.90
CA PHE A 77 7.43 3.09 1.36
C PHE A 77 8.31 2.27 0.44
N HIS A 78 8.35 2.64 -0.81
CA HIS A 78 9.25 2.06 -1.81
C HIS A 78 10.35 3.07 -2.14
N PHE A 79 11.57 2.77 -1.73
CA PHE A 79 12.73 3.62 -2.00
C PHE A 79 13.27 3.34 -3.38
N VAL A 80 13.38 4.38 -4.19
CA VAL A 80 14.03 4.30 -5.49
C VAL A 80 15.54 4.34 -5.23
N ASN A 81 16.19 3.18 -5.34
CA ASN A 81 17.62 3.06 -5.13
C ASN A 81 18.38 3.67 -6.32
N PHE A 82 18.92 4.85 -6.13
CA PHE A 82 20.09 5.27 -6.90
C PHE A 82 21.31 4.84 -6.10
N SER A 83 21.92 3.74 -6.53
CA SER A 83 23.23 3.18 -6.15
C SER A 83 23.81 3.76 -4.83
N THR A 84 23.81 3.00 -3.76
CA THR A 84 24.71 3.00 -2.61
C THR A 84 24.17 3.23 -1.21
N GLN A 85 23.01 3.83 -0.98
CA GLN A 85 22.49 3.94 0.37
C GLN A 85 21.16 3.19 0.53
N LYS A 86 21.22 2.03 1.17
CA LYS A 86 20.04 1.34 1.74
C LYS A 86 19.46 2.21 2.85
N THR A 87 18.66 3.19 2.49
CA THR A 87 17.90 3.97 3.46
C THR A 87 16.79 3.09 4.01
N LYS A 88 17.07 2.38 5.09
CA LYS A 88 16.04 1.76 5.90
C LYS A 88 15.43 2.85 6.77
N ILE A 89 14.12 3.01 6.70
CA ILE A 89 13.40 3.84 7.66
C ILE A 89 13.45 3.13 9.00
N ASP A 90 14.00 3.80 10.00
CA ASP A 90 14.05 3.32 11.38
C ASP A 90 13.10 4.14 12.24
N LEU A 91 12.02 3.52 12.71
CA LEU A 91 11.04 4.18 13.58
C LEU A 91 11.66 4.69 14.89
N ASN A 92 12.72 4.03 15.40
CA ASN A 92 13.39 4.43 16.63
C ASN A 92 14.09 5.78 16.48
N LYS A 93 14.47 6.15 15.26
CA LYS A 93 15.07 7.46 14.94
C LYS A 93 14.05 8.55 14.65
N LYS A 94 12.75 8.24 14.75
CA LYS A 94 11.66 9.16 14.40
C LYS A 94 11.75 9.69 12.97
N ASP A 95 12.23 8.86 12.05
CA ASP A 95 12.37 9.22 10.63
C ASP A 95 11.01 9.51 9.99
N ILE A 96 9.93 8.97 10.58
CA ILE A 96 8.58 9.17 10.08
C ILE A 96 7.67 9.61 11.21
N ILE A 97 6.94 10.69 10.98
CA ILE A 97 5.87 11.15 11.85
C ILE A 97 4.55 10.87 11.14
N PHE A 98 3.65 10.14 11.80
CA PHE A 98 2.30 9.89 11.33
C PHE A 98 1.30 10.74 12.10
N THR A 99 0.21 11.13 11.43
CA THR A 99 -0.88 11.91 12.03
C THR A 99 -2.21 11.41 11.49
N ILE A 100 -3.19 11.20 12.36
CA ILE A 100 -4.57 10.90 11.99
C ILE A 100 -5.45 12.00 12.60
N ASP A 101 -6.22 12.71 11.78
CA ASP A 101 -7.04 13.85 12.18
C ASP A 101 -6.26 14.88 13.02
N ASN A 102 -5.03 15.17 12.61
CA ASN A 102 -4.09 16.09 13.28
C ASN A 102 -3.66 15.67 14.70
N LYS A 103 -3.86 14.39 15.07
CA LYS A 103 -3.41 13.82 16.33
C LYS A 103 -2.24 12.86 16.11
N THR A 104 -1.25 12.94 16.98
CA THR A 104 -0.07 12.06 17.00
C THR A 104 -0.05 11.15 18.23
N ASP A 105 -0.67 11.60 19.34
CA ASP A 105 -0.39 11.07 20.69
C ASP A 105 -1.07 9.72 20.99
N SER A 106 -2.03 9.30 20.17
CA SER A 106 -2.78 8.04 20.37
C SER A 106 -2.51 6.99 19.30
N LEU A 107 -1.43 7.15 18.53
CA LEU A 107 -1.13 6.26 17.42
C LEU A 107 -0.27 5.08 17.86
N SER A 108 -0.71 3.88 17.51
CA SER A 108 0.12 2.68 17.52
C SER A 108 0.73 2.48 16.14
N VAL A 109 2.05 2.42 16.07
CA VAL A 109 2.78 2.20 14.81
C VAL A 109 3.57 0.91 14.89
N LYS A 110 3.32 0.00 13.95
CA LYS A 110 3.99 -1.30 13.89
C LYS A 110 4.55 -1.55 12.50
N LYS A 111 5.83 -1.86 12.40
CA LYS A 111 6.43 -2.34 11.16
C LYS A 111 5.91 -3.74 10.82
N LEU A 112 5.41 -3.93 9.61
CA LEU A 112 4.93 -5.22 9.12
C LEU A 112 6.09 -6.05 8.57
N LYS A 113 6.06 -7.35 8.88
CA LYS A 113 7.00 -8.32 8.28
C LYS A 113 6.58 -8.59 6.83
N PRO A 114 7.51 -8.93 5.92
CA PRO A 114 7.18 -9.22 4.51
C PRO A 114 6.14 -10.33 4.30
N ASN A 115 6.06 -11.28 5.22
CA ASN A 115 5.10 -12.39 5.20
C ASN A 115 3.81 -12.10 5.98
N SER A 116 3.55 -10.86 6.36
CA SER A 116 2.31 -10.48 7.06
C SER A 116 1.09 -10.76 6.21
N LYS A 117 0.09 -11.45 6.77
CA LYS A 117 -1.19 -11.70 6.10
C LYS A 117 -1.91 -10.41 5.68
N LEU A 118 -1.71 -9.30 6.40
CA LEU A 118 -2.25 -7.99 5.99
C LEU A 118 -1.75 -7.54 4.61
N LEU A 119 -0.51 -7.87 4.24
CA LEU A 119 0.04 -7.48 2.94
C LEU A 119 -0.59 -8.25 1.79
N GLN A 120 -1.25 -9.39 2.04
CA GLN A 120 -1.96 -10.16 1.03
C GLN A 120 -3.25 -9.49 0.58
N ILE A 121 -3.84 -8.63 1.43
CA ILE A 121 -5.08 -7.90 1.14
C ILE A 121 -4.83 -6.45 0.71
N ILE A 122 -3.55 -5.99 0.73
CA ILE A 122 -3.18 -4.63 0.30
C ILE A 122 -2.90 -4.64 -1.20
N PRO A 123 -3.57 -3.79 -1.99
CA PRO A 123 -3.29 -3.66 -3.41
C PRO A 123 -1.86 -3.23 -3.67
N ALA A 124 -1.23 -3.82 -4.67
CA ALA A 124 0.12 -3.47 -5.11
C ALA A 124 1.20 -3.58 -4.01
N SER A 125 1.02 -4.49 -3.04
CA SER A 125 2.09 -4.83 -2.12
C SER A 125 3.26 -5.47 -2.89
N ASN A 126 4.49 -5.14 -2.50
CA ASN A 126 5.69 -5.69 -3.12
C ASN A 126 6.79 -5.97 -2.06
N PRO A 127 7.71 -6.90 -2.31
CA PRO A 127 8.72 -7.30 -1.32
C PRO A 127 9.82 -6.26 -1.09
N TRP A 128 9.95 -5.26 -1.94
CA TRP A 128 10.99 -4.21 -1.84
C TRP A 128 10.56 -3.01 -1.01
N SER A 129 9.26 -2.91 -0.68
CA SER A 129 8.72 -1.82 0.14
C SER A 129 8.79 -2.16 1.62
N GLN A 130 8.89 -1.13 2.45
CA GLN A 130 8.72 -1.24 3.90
C GLN A 130 7.29 -0.83 4.25
N TYR A 131 6.60 -1.68 5.00
CA TYR A 131 5.20 -1.45 5.36
C TYR A 131 5.05 -1.22 6.87
N PHE A 132 4.15 -0.30 7.20
CA PHE A 132 3.77 0.01 8.57
C PHE A 132 2.26 -0.04 8.71
N LEU A 133 1.80 -0.65 9.80
CA LEU A 133 0.43 -0.55 10.26
C LEU A 133 0.36 0.61 11.25
N VAL A 134 -0.49 1.58 10.97
CA VAL A 134 -0.78 2.73 11.84
C VAL A 134 -2.21 2.63 12.31
N GLU A 135 -2.41 2.63 13.62
CA GLU A 135 -3.72 2.39 14.24
C GLU A 135 -4.03 3.47 15.26
N THR A 136 -5.31 3.81 15.37
CA THR A 136 -5.87 4.62 16.47
C THR A 136 -7.25 4.09 16.87
N ASN A 137 -7.81 4.61 17.95
CA ASN A 137 -9.18 4.32 18.31
C ASN A 137 -10.15 4.81 17.24
N LYS A 138 -11.34 4.20 17.21
CA LYS A 138 -12.38 4.55 16.24
C LYS A 138 -12.72 6.04 16.35
N ILE A 139 -12.84 6.70 15.20
CA ILE A 139 -13.17 8.12 15.09
C ILE A 139 -14.58 8.21 14.49
N ASN A 140 -15.48 8.93 15.16
CA ASN A 140 -16.85 9.11 14.69
C ASN A 140 -16.95 10.32 13.74
N LYS A 141 -16.47 10.14 12.50
CA LYS A 141 -16.53 11.12 11.40
C LYS A 141 -16.67 10.39 10.07
N ASN A 142 -17.30 11.03 9.10
CA ASN A 142 -17.45 10.48 7.73
C ASN A 142 -16.13 10.44 6.98
N ASN A 143 -15.26 11.41 7.24
CA ASN A 143 -13.97 11.53 6.58
C ASN A 143 -12.84 11.48 7.61
N ILE A 144 -11.76 10.79 7.28
CA ILE A 144 -10.55 10.73 8.11
C ILE A 144 -9.38 11.27 7.32
N SER A 145 -8.66 12.21 7.92
CA SER A 145 -7.41 12.72 7.40
C SER A 145 -6.25 11.87 7.92
N PHE A 146 -5.44 11.34 7.01
CA PHE A 146 -4.19 10.67 7.32
C PHE A 146 -3.04 11.47 6.73
N SER A 147 -2.05 11.78 7.54
CA SER A 147 -0.86 12.51 7.10
C SER A 147 0.41 11.81 7.57
N PHE A 148 1.49 12.03 6.82
CA PHE A 148 2.81 11.60 7.24
C PHE A 148 3.88 12.58 6.79
N LYS A 149 4.98 12.60 7.52
CA LYS A 149 6.19 13.35 7.20
C LYS A 149 7.40 12.42 7.34
N VAL A 150 8.25 12.40 6.34
CA VAL A 150 9.49 11.63 6.33
C VAL A 150 10.66 12.61 6.42
N ASN A 151 11.43 12.56 7.49
CA ASN A 151 12.59 13.43 7.72
C ASN A 151 12.30 14.93 7.43
N SER A 152 13.12 15.57 6.61
CA SER A 152 13.00 16.96 6.18
C SER A 152 12.02 17.17 5.03
N TYR A 153 11.45 16.11 4.45
CA TYR A 153 10.53 16.24 3.32
C TYR A 153 9.20 16.89 3.74
N PRO A 154 8.51 17.56 2.82
CA PRO A 154 7.19 18.12 3.07
C PRO A 154 6.19 17.06 3.52
N GLN A 155 5.33 17.42 4.46
CA GLN A 155 4.22 16.56 4.88
C GLN A 155 3.30 16.26 3.70
N LYS A 156 2.81 15.03 3.63
CA LYS A 156 1.78 14.58 2.70
C LYS A 156 0.52 14.22 3.47
N SER A 157 -0.64 14.55 2.91
CA SER A 157 -1.93 14.32 3.53
C SER A 157 -2.92 13.70 2.56
N PHE A 158 -3.78 12.84 3.07
CA PHE A 158 -4.86 12.19 2.33
C PHE A 158 -6.13 12.26 3.17
N VAL A 159 -7.27 12.36 2.50
CA VAL A 159 -8.59 12.22 3.13
C VAL A 159 -9.22 10.93 2.62
N PHE A 160 -9.74 10.12 3.52
CA PHE A 160 -10.44 8.87 3.23
C PHE A 160 -11.89 9.00 3.69
N GLU A 161 -12.81 8.58 2.83
CA GLU A 161 -14.23 8.46 3.16
C GLU A 161 -14.49 7.13 3.86
N LYS A 162 -15.40 7.13 4.82
CA LYS A 162 -15.86 5.90 5.47
C LYS A 162 -17.10 5.39 4.77
N ASP A 163 -17.06 4.12 4.42
CA ASP A 163 -18.26 3.37 4.05
C ASP A 163 -19.02 3.02 5.33
N PHE A 164 -20.23 3.50 5.49
CA PHE A 164 -21.15 3.21 6.60
C PHE A 164 -21.95 1.94 6.33
#